data_1db871a04aff3be81217a356be6e1166
#
_entry.id   1db871a04aff3be81217a356be6e1166
#
_cell.length_a   1.000
_cell.length_b   1.000
_cell.length_c   1.000
_cell.angle_alpha   90.00
_cell.angle_beta   90.00
_cell.angle_gamma   90.00
#
_symmetry.space_group_name_H-M   'P 1'
#
loop_
_entity.id
_entity.type
_entity.pdbx_description
1 polymer ?
#
loop_
_entity_poly.entity_id
_entity_poly.type
_entity_poly.pdbx_seq_one_letter_code
_entity_poly.pdbx_strand_id
1 'polypeptide(L)'
;MIIKEISKNEFNKFSLNHIQNSYFQTSNYSTLMNNYKYDCLYIGAYKENKLIGVSLILYKSIAPLVKYGYAPRGFILDYLDNELLEEFTKKTKEFFARKNFAFIKINPELIYSKINIKSKKKEVIPESKKLVSHMRELGYQKLRNNLYFEAMLPKYNAIINLKKFNKNSVNNKCYVKSHSIINKSLKLKKGSLMDIKTFYEFIKEKSNKTLNYYEDFYRVFNKNDMVDLLLIDVDYYKYLEIFKNKLDTMCYERDEINNEFLANPFNNDLYLKKTDYDKKIASLEKSITLINKKLKEERSKEIIGGILAIKQNNKVSLVISGVNKDFTTLNYKYFLYYKTISYYKRLGYSFFDLNGISGNFTEKNPYKGLNNFKLSFNPDIYEYIGEFDLVINETYYNILWDSGKLRKEFIH
;
A
#
# COMPACT_ATOMS: atom_id res chain seq x y z
N MET A 1 -22.68 -27.92 -9.89
CA MET A 1 -21.62 -27.40 -8.95
C MET A 1 -22.01 -27.65 -7.50
N ILE A 2 -21.03 -27.92 -6.64
CA ILE A 2 -21.21 -28.07 -5.19
C ILE A 2 -20.26 -27.11 -4.48
N ILE A 3 -20.79 -26.31 -3.55
CA ILE A 3 -19.99 -25.51 -2.62
C ILE A 3 -19.91 -26.24 -1.28
N LYS A 4 -18.70 -26.43 -0.79
CA LYS A 4 -18.46 -27.04 0.52
C LYS A 4 -17.29 -26.38 1.26
N GLU A 5 -17.22 -26.62 2.57
CA GLU A 5 -16.04 -26.28 3.36
C GLU A 5 -14.88 -27.18 2.94
N ILE A 6 -13.70 -26.62 2.84
CA ILE A 6 -12.48 -27.32 2.47
C ILE A 6 -11.39 -27.15 3.50
N SER A 7 -10.42 -28.03 3.47
CA SER A 7 -9.25 -27.93 4.35
C SER A 7 -8.36 -26.74 3.98
N LYS A 8 -7.59 -26.25 4.96
CA LYS A 8 -6.56 -25.24 4.78
C LYS A 8 -5.54 -25.61 3.67
N ASN A 9 -5.17 -26.90 3.62
CA ASN A 9 -4.19 -27.38 2.65
C ASN A 9 -4.76 -27.35 1.22
N GLU A 10 -5.98 -27.79 1.04
CA GLU A 10 -6.69 -27.78 -0.23
C GLU A 10 -6.91 -26.36 -0.75
N PHE A 11 -7.33 -25.46 0.15
CA PHE A 11 -7.46 -24.04 -0.15
C PHE A 11 -6.12 -23.43 -0.62
N ASN A 12 -5.03 -23.64 0.13
CA ASN A 12 -3.73 -23.08 -0.22
C ASN A 12 -3.21 -23.63 -1.54
N LYS A 13 -3.39 -24.93 -1.80
CA LYS A 13 -2.93 -25.58 -3.06
C LYS A 13 -3.57 -24.91 -4.28
N PHE A 14 -4.84 -24.51 -4.20
CA PHE A 14 -5.52 -23.83 -5.28
C PHE A 14 -5.17 -22.33 -5.31
N SER A 15 -5.33 -21.63 -4.17
CA SER A 15 -5.21 -20.19 -4.11
C SER A 15 -3.83 -19.67 -4.44
N LEU A 16 -2.75 -20.36 -4.00
CA LEU A 16 -1.38 -19.92 -4.25
C LEU A 16 -0.96 -20.03 -5.72
N ASN A 17 -1.61 -20.93 -6.49
CA ASN A 17 -1.29 -21.14 -7.90
C ASN A 17 -2.23 -20.38 -8.86
N HIS A 18 -3.25 -19.72 -8.34
CA HIS A 18 -4.21 -19.01 -9.18
C HIS A 18 -3.71 -17.60 -9.55
N ILE A 19 -4.06 -17.12 -10.75
CA ILE A 19 -3.62 -15.81 -11.25
C ILE A 19 -4.14 -14.63 -10.38
N GLN A 20 -5.31 -14.80 -9.75
CA GLN A 20 -5.92 -13.82 -8.84
C GLN A 20 -5.45 -13.98 -7.39
N ASN A 21 -4.35 -14.70 -7.18
CA ASN A 21 -3.79 -14.88 -5.86
C ASN A 21 -3.52 -13.53 -5.17
N SER A 22 -3.96 -13.42 -3.92
CA SER A 22 -3.70 -12.28 -3.04
C SER A 22 -3.33 -12.76 -1.65
N TYR A 23 -2.40 -12.08 -0.96
CA TYR A 23 -2.04 -12.44 0.41
C TYR A 23 -3.24 -12.40 1.36
N PHE A 24 -4.28 -11.63 1.03
CA PHE A 24 -5.55 -11.62 1.73
C PHE A 24 -6.33 -12.95 1.58
N GLN A 25 -6.06 -13.71 0.52
CA GLN A 25 -6.65 -15.02 0.25
C GLN A 25 -5.62 -16.12 0.53
N THR A 26 -5.04 -16.10 1.74
CA THR A 26 -4.08 -17.10 2.22
C THR A 26 -4.46 -17.59 3.61
N SER A 27 -4.01 -18.78 3.96
CA SER A 27 -4.16 -19.29 5.32
C SER A 27 -3.37 -18.49 6.37
N ASN A 28 -2.31 -17.79 5.96
CA ASN A 28 -1.60 -16.88 6.83
C ASN A 28 -2.50 -15.70 7.23
N TYR A 29 -3.24 -15.15 6.26
CA TYR A 29 -4.17 -14.06 6.55
C TYR A 29 -5.31 -14.49 7.47
N SER A 30 -5.87 -15.70 7.30
CA SER A 30 -6.88 -16.22 8.24
C SER A 30 -6.31 -16.42 9.65
N THR A 31 -5.08 -16.92 9.77
CA THR A 31 -4.40 -17.06 11.06
C THR A 31 -4.23 -15.71 11.76
N LEU A 32 -3.83 -14.68 10.99
CA LEU A 32 -3.75 -13.32 11.51
C LEU A 32 -5.13 -12.81 11.97
N MET A 33 -6.16 -12.97 11.15
CA MET A 33 -7.48 -12.40 11.43
C MET A 33 -8.22 -13.09 12.57
N ASN A 34 -7.94 -14.38 12.82
CA ASN A 34 -8.44 -15.10 14.01
C ASN A 34 -7.96 -14.43 15.30
N ASN A 35 -6.73 -13.89 15.36
CA ASN A 35 -6.23 -13.16 16.52
C ASN A 35 -7.03 -11.86 16.78
N TYR A 36 -7.77 -11.38 15.77
CA TYR A 36 -8.55 -10.12 15.81
C TYR A 36 -10.05 -10.36 15.77
N LYS A 37 -10.50 -11.50 16.33
CA LYS A 37 -11.91 -11.85 16.55
C LYS A 37 -12.73 -11.95 15.26
N TYR A 38 -12.11 -12.37 14.15
CA TYR A 38 -12.81 -12.83 12.97
C TYR A 38 -12.83 -14.34 12.95
N ASP A 39 -13.99 -14.92 12.73
CA ASP A 39 -14.08 -16.30 12.33
C ASP A 39 -13.70 -16.46 10.87
N CYS A 40 -13.13 -17.59 10.50
CA CYS A 40 -12.62 -17.84 9.15
C CYS A 40 -13.18 -19.14 8.58
N LEU A 41 -13.60 -19.10 7.33
CA LEU A 41 -14.13 -20.24 6.60
C LEU A 41 -13.46 -20.35 5.25
N TYR A 42 -12.95 -21.53 4.90
CA TYR A 42 -12.48 -21.85 3.55
C TYR A 42 -13.57 -22.57 2.79
N ILE A 43 -13.98 -22.05 1.65
CA ILE A 43 -14.93 -22.71 0.75
C ILE A 43 -14.25 -23.11 -0.56
N GLY A 44 -14.69 -24.22 -1.11
CA GLY A 44 -14.33 -24.71 -2.44
C GLY A 44 -15.55 -24.97 -3.30
N ALA A 45 -15.47 -24.57 -4.56
CA ALA A 45 -16.46 -24.85 -5.60
C ALA A 45 -15.98 -26.05 -6.44
N TYR A 46 -16.79 -27.09 -6.54
CA TYR A 46 -16.50 -28.32 -7.29
C TYR A 46 -17.50 -28.51 -8.43
N LYS A 47 -16.95 -28.74 -9.61
CA LYS A 47 -17.71 -29.21 -10.78
C LYS A 47 -17.08 -30.53 -11.23
N GLU A 48 -17.89 -31.60 -11.35
CA GLU A 48 -17.41 -32.94 -11.73
C GLU A 48 -16.21 -33.43 -10.89
N ASN A 49 -16.30 -33.25 -9.57
CA ASN A 49 -15.25 -33.55 -8.60
C ASN A 49 -13.94 -32.75 -8.75
N LYS A 50 -13.85 -31.78 -9.66
CA LYS A 50 -12.71 -30.88 -9.83
C LYS A 50 -12.94 -29.58 -9.07
N LEU A 51 -11.95 -29.17 -8.28
CA LEU A 51 -11.95 -27.86 -7.62
C LEU A 51 -11.69 -26.76 -8.66
N ILE A 52 -12.65 -25.83 -8.82
CA ILE A 52 -12.65 -24.80 -9.86
C ILE A 52 -12.67 -23.38 -9.30
N GLY A 53 -12.88 -23.22 -8.00
CA GLY A 53 -12.82 -21.93 -7.32
C GLY A 53 -12.72 -22.11 -5.81
N VAL A 54 -12.12 -21.15 -5.12
CA VAL A 54 -12.01 -21.14 -3.67
C VAL A 54 -12.21 -19.74 -3.11
N SER A 55 -12.50 -19.65 -1.81
CA SER A 55 -12.41 -18.36 -1.09
C SER A 55 -12.15 -18.57 0.40
N LEU A 56 -11.34 -17.68 0.97
CA LEU A 56 -11.33 -17.41 2.40
C LEU A 56 -12.40 -16.37 2.70
N ILE A 57 -13.32 -16.72 3.59
CA ILE A 57 -14.36 -15.83 4.09
C ILE A 57 -14.06 -15.52 5.56
N LEU A 58 -13.81 -14.26 5.85
CA LEU A 58 -13.80 -13.73 7.21
C LEU A 58 -15.24 -13.41 7.58
N TYR A 59 -15.70 -13.76 8.78
CA TYR A 59 -17.07 -13.45 9.17
C TYR A 59 -17.21 -13.09 10.64
N LYS A 60 -18.30 -12.41 10.94
CA LYS A 60 -18.74 -12.06 12.30
C LYS A 60 -20.25 -12.21 12.40
N SER A 61 -20.74 -12.38 13.63
CA SER A 61 -22.16 -12.28 13.94
C SER A 61 -22.52 -10.84 14.30
N ILE A 62 -23.59 -10.31 13.68
CA ILE A 62 -24.16 -8.98 13.98
C ILE A 62 -25.26 -9.10 15.02
N ALA A 63 -26.02 -10.20 14.96
CA ALA A 63 -27.07 -10.58 15.89
C ALA A 63 -26.92 -12.07 16.21
N PRO A 64 -27.59 -12.62 17.24
CA PRO A 64 -27.40 -14.01 17.67
C PRO A 64 -27.48 -15.05 16.54
N LEU A 65 -28.24 -14.78 15.50
CA LEU A 65 -28.45 -15.71 14.39
C LEU A 65 -28.07 -15.14 13.02
N VAL A 66 -27.53 -13.91 12.91
CA VAL A 66 -27.25 -13.26 11.62
C VAL A 66 -25.76 -12.99 11.48
N LYS A 67 -25.18 -13.53 10.42
CA LYS A 67 -23.75 -13.37 10.10
C LYS A 67 -23.57 -12.50 8.84
N TYR A 68 -22.44 -11.88 8.74
CA TYR A 68 -21.95 -11.28 7.50
C TYR A 68 -20.54 -11.75 7.21
N GLY A 69 -20.20 -11.83 5.94
CA GLY A 69 -18.90 -12.26 5.48
C GLY A 69 -18.15 -11.19 4.71
N TYR A 70 -16.83 -11.33 4.70
CA TYR A 70 -15.94 -10.55 3.84
C TYR A 70 -14.89 -11.46 3.22
N ALA A 71 -14.82 -11.47 1.91
CA ALA A 71 -13.77 -12.15 1.14
C ALA A 71 -12.81 -11.09 0.54
N PRO A 72 -11.79 -10.64 1.29
CA PRO A 72 -10.89 -9.61 0.82
C PRO A 72 -10.13 -10.11 -0.41
N ARG A 73 -10.19 -9.35 -1.51
CA ARG A 73 -9.63 -9.72 -2.81
C ARG A 73 -10.16 -11.06 -3.37
N GLY A 74 -11.23 -11.60 -2.81
CA GLY A 74 -11.91 -12.80 -3.27
C GLY A 74 -13.18 -12.44 -4.07
N PHE A 75 -13.87 -13.40 -4.66
CA PHE A 75 -13.51 -14.83 -4.66
C PHE A 75 -12.33 -15.12 -5.61
N ILE A 76 -11.73 -16.31 -5.50
CA ILE A 76 -10.70 -16.79 -6.45
C ILE A 76 -11.37 -17.79 -7.41
N LEU A 77 -11.72 -17.34 -8.61
CA LEU A 77 -12.33 -18.15 -9.69
C LEU A 77 -12.14 -17.40 -11.02
N ASP A 78 -12.46 -18.07 -12.15
CA ASP A 78 -12.50 -17.38 -13.43
C ASP A 78 -13.81 -16.59 -13.58
N TYR A 79 -13.72 -15.27 -13.34
CA TYR A 79 -14.86 -14.36 -13.46
C TYR A 79 -15.31 -14.10 -14.90
N LEU A 80 -14.52 -14.43 -15.91
CA LEU A 80 -14.86 -14.22 -17.31
C LEU A 80 -15.64 -15.39 -17.91
N ASP A 81 -15.67 -16.52 -17.23
CA ASP A 81 -16.57 -17.62 -17.54
C ASP A 81 -17.95 -17.31 -16.93
N ASN A 82 -18.88 -16.84 -17.75
CA ASN A 82 -20.19 -16.40 -17.31
C ASN A 82 -21.03 -17.55 -16.73
N GLU A 83 -20.99 -18.74 -17.32
CA GLU A 83 -21.72 -19.90 -16.84
C GLU A 83 -21.20 -20.36 -15.47
N LEU A 84 -19.88 -20.38 -15.33
CA LEU A 84 -19.22 -20.67 -14.07
C LEU A 84 -19.61 -19.66 -12.99
N LEU A 85 -19.58 -18.35 -13.30
CA LEU A 85 -19.90 -17.29 -12.36
C LEU A 85 -21.37 -17.35 -11.92
N GLU A 86 -22.31 -17.61 -12.84
CA GLU A 86 -23.73 -17.77 -12.54
C GLU A 86 -23.97 -18.94 -11.61
N GLU A 87 -23.47 -20.13 -11.97
CA GLU A 87 -23.63 -21.36 -11.17
C GLU A 87 -22.97 -21.21 -9.80
N PHE A 88 -21.77 -20.64 -9.76
CA PHE A 88 -21.02 -20.34 -8.51
C PHE A 88 -21.82 -19.41 -7.61
N THR A 89 -22.36 -18.33 -8.16
CA THR A 89 -23.15 -17.35 -7.41
C THR A 89 -24.39 -17.98 -6.80
N LYS A 90 -25.17 -18.73 -7.60
CA LYS A 90 -26.37 -19.44 -7.14
C LYS A 90 -26.04 -20.40 -6.00
N LYS A 91 -25.02 -21.27 -6.20
CA LYS A 91 -24.65 -22.28 -5.21
C LYS A 91 -24.03 -21.69 -3.95
N THR A 92 -23.31 -20.59 -4.09
CA THR A 92 -22.77 -19.82 -2.95
C THR A 92 -23.89 -19.21 -2.11
N LYS A 93 -24.90 -18.59 -2.74
CA LYS A 93 -26.08 -18.08 -2.03
C LYS A 93 -26.80 -19.22 -1.27
N GLU A 94 -27.06 -20.36 -1.90
CA GLU A 94 -27.69 -21.52 -1.27
C GLU A 94 -26.89 -22.06 -0.06
N PHE A 95 -25.56 -22.10 -0.18
CA PHE A 95 -24.66 -22.57 0.89
C PHE A 95 -24.68 -21.64 2.10
N PHE A 96 -24.54 -20.33 1.87
CA PHE A 96 -24.48 -19.35 2.96
C PHE A 96 -25.84 -19.01 3.56
N ALA A 97 -26.94 -19.17 2.82
CA ALA A 97 -28.29 -19.06 3.37
C ALA A 97 -28.53 -20.08 4.50
N ARG A 98 -28.09 -21.34 4.30
CA ARG A 98 -28.17 -22.40 5.33
C ARG A 98 -27.29 -22.11 6.56
N LYS A 99 -26.36 -21.18 6.47
CA LYS A 99 -25.46 -20.76 7.58
C LYS A 99 -25.87 -19.41 8.18
N ASN A 100 -27.03 -18.87 7.80
CA ASN A 100 -27.60 -17.62 8.28
C ASN A 100 -26.73 -16.37 7.97
N PHE A 101 -26.13 -16.32 6.80
CA PHE A 101 -25.47 -15.12 6.33
C PHE A 101 -26.49 -14.15 5.69
N ALA A 102 -26.36 -12.87 6.00
CA ALA A 102 -27.09 -11.81 5.33
C ALA A 102 -26.49 -11.46 3.97
N PHE A 103 -25.16 -11.35 3.93
CA PHE A 103 -24.40 -11.04 2.71
C PHE A 103 -22.92 -11.40 2.86
N ILE A 104 -22.21 -11.42 1.73
CA ILE A 104 -20.75 -11.50 1.68
C ILE A 104 -20.23 -10.32 0.85
N LYS A 105 -19.39 -9.49 1.47
CA LYS A 105 -18.67 -8.43 0.78
C LYS A 105 -17.46 -9.01 0.02
N ILE A 106 -17.25 -8.56 -1.21
CA ILE A 106 -16.09 -8.92 -2.03
C ILE A 106 -15.49 -7.67 -2.69
N ASN A 107 -14.22 -7.69 -2.98
CA ASN A 107 -13.53 -6.67 -3.77
C ASN A 107 -12.38 -7.29 -4.60
N PRO A 108 -12.71 -8.11 -5.60
CA PRO A 108 -11.72 -8.83 -6.40
C PRO A 108 -10.69 -7.91 -7.03
N GLU A 109 -9.46 -8.39 -7.17
CA GLU A 109 -8.36 -7.64 -7.79
C GLU A 109 -8.43 -7.74 -9.33
N LEU A 110 -9.61 -7.43 -9.89
CA LEU A 110 -9.88 -7.41 -11.32
C LEU A 110 -9.79 -5.98 -11.84
N ILE A 111 -8.96 -5.79 -12.88
CA ILE A 111 -8.72 -4.46 -13.44
C ILE A 111 -9.94 -4.03 -14.24
N TYR A 112 -10.55 -2.90 -13.84
CA TYR A 112 -11.64 -2.27 -14.57
C TYR A 112 -11.11 -1.31 -15.64
N SER A 113 -10.07 -0.56 -15.32
CA SER A 113 -9.47 0.38 -16.26
C SER A 113 -8.00 0.65 -15.94
N LYS A 114 -7.28 1.10 -16.96
CA LYS A 114 -5.95 1.69 -16.85
C LYS A 114 -6.06 3.21 -17.00
N ILE A 115 -5.34 3.97 -16.17
CA ILE A 115 -5.35 5.43 -16.21
C ILE A 115 -4.01 5.92 -16.75
N ASN A 116 -4.06 6.62 -17.88
CA ASN A 116 -2.90 7.30 -18.43
C ASN A 116 -2.69 8.63 -17.70
N ILE A 117 -1.60 8.74 -16.95
CA ILE A 117 -1.33 9.90 -16.10
C ILE A 117 -1.07 11.18 -16.91
N LYS A 118 -0.42 11.06 -18.07
CA LYS A 118 -0.06 12.22 -18.92
C LYS A 118 -1.31 12.84 -19.53
N SER A 119 -2.16 12.02 -20.14
CA SER A 119 -3.39 12.48 -20.80
C SER A 119 -4.58 12.57 -19.84
N LYS A 120 -4.47 12.04 -18.61
CA LYS A 120 -5.57 11.86 -17.65
C LYS A 120 -6.75 11.05 -18.20
N LYS A 121 -6.55 10.33 -19.30
CA LYS A 121 -7.57 9.49 -19.92
C LYS A 121 -7.64 8.15 -19.23
N LYS A 122 -8.86 7.66 -19.11
CA LYS A 122 -9.20 6.37 -18.53
C LYS A 122 -9.53 5.40 -19.68
N GLU A 123 -8.76 4.32 -19.76
CA GLU A 123 -8.97 3.24 -20.73
C GLU A 123 -9.70 2.10 -20.03
N VAL A 124 -11.00 2.01 -20.25
CA VAL A 124 -11.86 0.97 -19.64
C VAL A 124 -11.69 -0.33 -20.41
N ILE A 125 -11.54 -1.45 -19.69
CA ILE A 125 -11.50 -2.80 -20.24
C ILE A 125 -12.94 -3.25 -20.57
N PRO A 126 -13.30 -3.51 -21.85
CA PRO A 126 -14.66 -3.83 -22.24
C PRO A 126 -15.22 -5.06 -21.52
N GLU A 127 -14.42 -6.12 -21.35
CA GLU A 127 -14.76 -7.36 -20.65
C GLU A 127 -15.11 -7.09 -19.19
N SER A 128 -14.34 -6.24 -18.52
CA SER A 128 -14.59 -5.87 -17.12
C SER A 128 -15.87 -5.02 -16.97
N LYS A 129 -16.20 -4.21 -17.97
CA LYS A 129 -17.47 -3.47 -17.99
C LYS A 129 -18.67 -4.43 -18.11
N LYS A 130 -18.58 -5.42 -19.02
CA LYS A 130 -19.59 -6.48 -19.17
C LYS A 130 -19.73 -7.30 -17.90
N LEU A 131 -18.60 -7.72 -17.31
CA LEU A 131 -18.58 -8.45 -16.04
C LEU A 131 -19.30 -7.69 -14.93
N VAL A 132 -19.04 -6.40 -14.75
CA VAL A 132 -19.72 -5.59 -13.73
C VAL A 132 -21.23 -5.54 -13.94
N SER A 133 -21.71 -5.49 -15.18
CA SER A 133 -23.15 -5.55 -15.51
C SER A 133 -23.73 -6.92 -15.16
N HIS A 134 -23.06 -7.98 -15.61
CA HIS A 134 -23.48 -9.36 -15.34
C HIS A 134 -23.50 -9.69 -13.82
N MET A 135 -22.49 -9.26 -13.05
CA MET A 135 -22.53 -9.41 -11.59
C MET A 135 -23.76 -8.74 -10.96
N ARG A 136 -24.18 -7.57 -11.45
CA ARG A 136 -25.41 -6.91 -10.96
C ARG A 136 -26.66 -7.71 -11.28
N GLU A 137 -26.76 -8.27 -12.47
CA GLU A 137 -27.85 -9.16 -12.90
C GLU A 137 -27.93 -10.41 -12.01
N LEU A 138 -26.78 -10.92 -11.56
CA LEU A 138 -26.70 -12.04 -10.61
C LEU A 138 -27.01 -11.65 -9.15
N GLY A 139 -27.33 -10.37 -8.90
CA GLY A 139 -27.75 -9.87 -7.60
C GLY A 139 -26.60 -9.42 -6.68
N TYR A 140 -25.40 -9.13 -7.25
CA TYR A 140 -24.38 -8.42 -6.50
C TYR A 140 -24.71 -6.92 -6.44
N GLN A 141 -24.81 -6.39 -5.22
CA GLN A 141 -25.01 -4.96 -5.01
C GLN A 141 -23.66 -4.23 -5.11
N LYS A 142 -23.46 -3.48 -6.18
CA LYS A 142 -22.24 -2.70 -6.35
C LYS A 142 -22.25 -1.50 -5.41
N LEU A 143 -21.22 -1.38 -4.56
CA LEU A 143 -21.08 -0.25 -3.67
C LEU A 143 -20.64 1.02 -4.42
N ARG A 144 -20.79 2.18 -3.77
CA ARG A 144 -20.47 3.47 -4.37
C ARG A 144 -19.03 3.51 -4.89
N ASN A 145 -18.83 4.13 -6.04
CA ASN A 145 -17.49 4.47 -6.49
C ASN A 145 -16.93 5.55 -5.58
N ASN A 146 -15.86 5.25 -4.90
CA ASN A 146 -15.09 6.25 -4.20
C ASN A 146 -13.80 6.57 -4.98
N LEU A 147 -13.34 7.81 -4.90
CA LEU A 147 -12.12 8.27 -5.52
C LEU A 147 -10.95 8.31 -4.53
N TYR A 148 -11.23 8.02 -3.25
CA TYR A 148 -10.27 8.11 -2.15
C TYR A 148 -10.07 6.75 -1.48
N PHE A 149 -10.06 6.71 -0.14
CA PHE A 149 -9.72 5.52 0.64
C PHE A 149 -10.87 5.09 1.58
N GLU A 150 -12.11 5.36 1.18
CA GLU A 150 -13.30 5.03 1.98
C GLU A 150 -13.71 3.55 1.88
N ALA A 151 -13.12 2.82 0.93
CA ALA A 151 -13.33 1.37 0.75
C ALA A 151 -12.45 0.56 1.71
N MET A 152 -12.83 -0.69 1.95
CA MET A 152 -12.05 -1.65 2.76
C MET A 152 -10.62 -1.83 2.22
N LEU A 153 -10.47 -1.90 0.91
CA LEU A 153 -9.18 -1.93 0.21
C LEU A 153 -9.18 -0.91 -0.92
N PRO A 154 -8.03 -0.31 -1.24
CA PRO A 154 -7.94 0.69 -2.29
C PRO A 154 -8.50 0.19 -3.63
N LYS A 155 -9.33 1.02 -4.26
CA LYS A 155 -9.86 0.78 -5.59
C LYS A 155 -8.85 1.12 -6.69
N TYR A 156 -7.98 2.10 -6.44
CA TYR A 156 -6.94 2.54 -7.35
C TYR A 156 -5.57 2.17 -6.78
N ASN A 157 -4.76 1.46 -7.54
CA ASN A 157 -3.41 1.06 -7.15
C ASN A 157 -2.37 1.58 -8.15
N ALA A 158 -1.19 1.90 -7.61
CA ALA A 158 -0.03 2.35 -8.37
C ALA A 158 1.00 1.21 -8.43
N ILE A 159 1.18 0.60 -9.60
CA ILE A 159 2.01 -0.60 -9.77
C ILE A 159 3.19 -0.30 -10.71
N ILE A 160 4.40 -0.61 -10.25
CA ILE A 160 5.63 -0.45 -11.03
C ILE A 160 5.98 -1.77 -11.69
N ASN A 161 6.19 -1.74 -13.01
CA ASN A 161 6.80 -2.85 -13.73
C ASN A 161 8.32 -2.81 -13.49
N LEU A 162 8.83 -3.77 -12.72
CA LEU A 162 10.24 -3.81 -12.30
C LEU A 162 11.20 -4.09 -13.45
N LYS A 163 10.75 -4.79 -14.51
CA LYS A 163 11.56 -5.02 -15.71
C LYS A 163 11.91 -3.71 -16.39
N LYS A 164 10.97 -2.72 -16.39
CA LYS A 164 11.13 -1.39 -16.98
C LYS A 164 11.74 -0.36 -16.03
N PHE A 165 11.86 -0.68 -14.73
CA PHE A 165 12.35 0.25 -13.73
C PHE A 165 13.85 0.49 -13.86
N ASN A 166 14.26 1.75 -14.07
CA ASN A 166 15.65 2.21 -14.15
C ASN A 166 15.71 3.72 -13.87
N LYS A 167 16.90 4.32 -13.97
CA LYS A 167 17.09 5.77 -13.74
C LYS A 167 16.24 6.67 -14.64
N ASN A 168 15.98 6.24 -15.88
CA ASN A 168 15.21 7.01 -16.87
C ASN A 168 13.69 6.77 -16.74
N SER A 169 13.27 5.75 -16.02
CA SER A 169 11.85 5.43 -15.84
C SER A 169 11.17 6.29 -14.77
N VAL A 170 11.92 6.85 -13.83
CA VAL A 170 11.41 7.76 -12.80
C VAL A 170 11.50 9.21 -13.26
N ASN A 171 10.70 10.12 -12.68
CA ASN A 171 10.85 11.52 -13.02
C ASN A 171 12.17 12.10 -12.45
N ASN A 172 12.67 13.17 -13.07
CA ASN A 172 13.95 13.78 -12.70
C ASN A 172 14.00 14.19 -11.22
N LYS A 173 12.93 14.77 -10.70
CA LYS A 173 12.83 15.16 -9.28
C LYS A 173 12.98 13.98 -8.34
N CYS A 174 12.37 12.83 -8.68
CA CYS A 174 12.50 11.59 -7.90
C CYS A 174 13.94 11.08 -7.95
N TYR A 175 14.54 11.05 -9.15
CA TYR A 175 15.91 10.60 -9.33
C TYR A 175 16.91 11.44 -8.52
N VAL A 176 16.86 12.76 -8.67
CA VAL A 176 17.74 13.70 -7.93
C VAL A 176 17.59 13.53 -6.43
N LYS A 177 16.34 13.45 -5.91
CA LYS A 177 16.08 13.29 -4.49
C LYS A 177 16.53 11.94 -3.94
N SER A 178 16.40 10.86 -4.72
CA SER A 178 16.82 9.52 -4.31
C SER A 178 18.34 9.30 -4.41
N HIS A 179 19.09 10.16 -5.15
CA HIS A 179 20.53 10.10 -5.34
C HIS A 179 21.28 11.33 -4.79
N SER A 180 20.64 12.13 -3.96
CA SER A 180 21.27 13.26 -3.28
C SER A 180 22.53 12.79 -2.51
N ILE A 181 23.55 13.64 -2.46
CA ILE A 181 24.83 13.34 -1.77
C ILE A 181 24.62 12.91 -0.32
N ILE A 182 23.62 13.47 0.35
CA ILE A 182 23.25 13.12 1.73
C ILE A 182 22.89 11.64 1.87
N ASN A 183 22.38 11.02 0.81
CA ASN A 183 22.01 9.62 0.82
C ASN A 183 23.22 8.66 0.93
N LYS A 184 24.48 9.18 0.81
CA LYS A 184 25.69 8.42 1.11
C LYS A 184 25.82 8.07 2.59
N SER A 185 25.16 8.83 3.47
CA SER A 185 25.06 8.52 4.90
C SER A 185 23.99 7.49 5.24
N LEU A 186 23.17 7.08 4.27
CA LEU A 186 22.02 6.19 4.47
C LEU A 186 22.35 4.78 3.98
N LYS A 187 21.88 3.78 4.73
CA LYS A 187 21.99 2.36 4.36
C LYS A 187 20.62 1.67 4.47
N LEU A 188 20.21 0.98 3.40
CA LEU A 188 19.06 0.07 3.47
C LEU A 188 19.50 -1.25 4.10
N LYS A 189 18.74 -1.74 5.09
CA LYS A 189 18.95 -3.05 5.72
C LYS A 189 17.64 -3.82 5.84
N LYS A 190 17.71 -5.14 5.94
CA LYS A 190 16.58 -5.98 6.32
C LYS A 190 16.44 -5.95 7.84
N GLY A 191 15.24 -5.65 8.32
CA GLY A 191 14.88 -5.68 9.74
C GLY A 191 14.31 -7.05 10.14
N SER A 192 14.12 -7.20 11.44
CA SER A 192 13.57 -8.39 12.09
C SER A 192 12.30 -8.05 12.88
N LEU A 193 11.73 -9.06 13.57
CA LEU A 193 10.62 -8.85 14.48
C LEU A 193 10.94 -7.83 15.59
N MET A 194 12.19 -7.81 16.08
CA MET A 194 12.63 -6.88 17.13
C MET A 194 12.56 -5.42 16.68
N ASP A 195 12.70 -5.17 15.39
CA ASP A 195 12.69 -3.82 14.82
C ASP A 195 11.26 -3.30 14.58
N ILE A 196 10.24 -4.15 14.68
CA ILE A 196 8.83 -3.75 14.44
C ILE A 196 8.40 -2.64 15.40
N LYS A 197 8.81 -2.68 16.67
CA LYS A 197 8.50 -1.64 17.65
C LYS A 197 9.06 -0.28 17.22
N THR A 198 10.32 -0.22 16.80
CA THR A 198 10.96 1.00 16.29
C THR A 198 10.27 1.49 15.01
N PHE A 199 9.95 0.57 14.10
CA PHE A 199 9.23 0.89 12.87
C PHE A 199 7.82 1.42 13.14
N TYR A 200 7.12 0.87 14.14
CA TYR A 200 5.77 1.29 14.53
C TYR A 200 5.72 2.76 14.93
N GLU A 201 6.76 3.29 15.60
CA GLU A 201 6.83 4.72 15.95
C GLU A 201 6.73 5.65 14.72
N PHE A 202 7.18 5.18 13.54
CA PHE A 202 7.10 5.96 12.29
C PHE A 202 5.75 5.85 11.59
N ILE A 203 4.89 4.91 11.98
CA ILE A 203 3.61 4.65 11.32
C ILE A 203 2.38 4.84 12.20
N LYS A 204 2.53 4.92 13.53
CA LYS A 204 1.41 4.92 14.49
C LYS A 204 0.36 5.99 14.25
N GLU A 205 0.76 7.20 13.81
CA GLU A 205 -0.18 8.31 13.59
C GLU A 205 -1.04 8.16 12.33
N LYS A 206 -0.63 7.31 11.40
CA LYS A 206 -1.35 7.08 10.13
C LYS A 206 -1.93 5.68 10.01
N SER A 207 -1.66 4.82 10.98
CA SER A 207 -2.20 3.47 11.04
C SER A 207 -3.36 3.40 12.03
N ASN A 208 -4.45 2.74 11.63
CA ASN A 208 -5.54 2.35 12.53
C ASN A 208 -5.28 0.99 13.20
N LYS A 209 -4.11 0.38 12.99
CA LYS A 209 -3.70 -0.90 13.59
C LYS A 209 -2.70 -0.68 14.72
N THR A 210 -2.76 -1.56 15.73
CA THR A 210 -1.88 -1.52 16.90
C THR A 210 -0.48 -2.09 16.60
N LEU A 211 0.49 -1.87 17.50
CA LEU A 211 1.79 -2.51 17.46
C LEU A 211 1.67 -4.04 17.37
N ASN A 212 0.83 -4.64 18.22
CA ASN A 212 0.61 -6.09 18.26
C ASN A 212 0.15 -6.63 16.90
N TYR A 213 -0.68 -5.87 16.17
CA TYR A 213 -1.09 -6.27 14.81
C TYR A 213 0.11 -6.41 13.87
N TYR A 214 1.05 -5.47 13.90
CA TYR A 214 2.22 -5.54 13.01
C TYR A 214 3.21 -6.60 13.44
N GLU A 215 3.35 -6.86 14.73
CA GLU A 215 4.15 -7.98 15.23
C GLU A 215 3.56 -9.32 14.82
N ASP A 216 2.24 -9.52 14.97
CA ASP A 216 1.55 -10.73 14.54
C ASP A 216 1.58 -10.89 13.02
N PHE A 217 1.37 -9.80 12.27
CA PHE A 217 1.51 -9.79 10.82
C PHE A 217 2.90 -10.28 10.42
N TYR A 218 3.95 -9.72 11.02
CA TYR A 218 5.31 -10.13 10.72
C TYR A 218 5.54 -11.61 11.09
N ARG A 219 5.18 -12.05 12.30
CA ARG A 219 5.34 -13.44 12.74
C ARG A 219 4.64 -14.43 11.81
N VAL A 220 3.39 -14.14 11.45
CA VAL A 220 2.57 -15.06 10.64
C VAL A 220 3.13 -15.19 9.22
N PHE A 221 3.42 -14.07 8.56
CA PHE A 221 3.88 -14.11 7.17
C PHE A 221 5.36 -14.45 7.02
N ASN A 222 6.20 -14.20 8.04
CA ASN A 222 7.61 -14.57 8.02
C ASN A 222 7.86 -16.08 8.07
N LYS A 223 6.91 -16.87 8.59
CA LYS A 223 7.00 -18.34 8.58
C LYS A 223 7.18 -18.93 7.17
N ASN A 224 6.66 -18.25 6.16
CA ASN A 224 6.77 -18.66 4.76
C ASN A 224 7.63 -17.70 3.93
N ASP A 225 8.48 -16.90 4.58
CA ASP A 225 9.29 -15.84 3.95
C ASP A 225 8.48 -14.89 3.05
N MET A 226 7.23 -14.63 3.40
CA MET A 226 6.34 -13.74 2.62
C MET A 226 6.46 -12.28 2.96
N VAL A 227 7.07 -11.90 4.08
CA VAL A 227 7.17 -10.52 4.56
C VAL A 227 8.61 -10.07 4.70
N ASP A 228 8.88 -8.83 4.31
CA ASP A 228 10.14 -8.15 4.60
C ASP A 228 9.85 -6.82 5.31
N LEU A 229 10.62 -6.54 6.35
CA LEU A 229 10.78 -5.22 6.92
C LEU A 229 12.09 -4.64 6.40
N LEU A 230 12.02 -3.59 5.57
CA LEU A 230 13.18 -2.89 5.05
C LEU A 230 13.33 -1.55 5.76
N LEU A 231 14.47 -1.32 6.37
CA LEU A 231 14.77 -0.17 7.21
C LEU A 231 15.88 0.66 6.61
N ILE A 232 15.90 1.96 6.89
CA ILE A 232 17.05 2.82 6.63
C ILE A 232 17.69 3.24 7.93
N ASP A 233 19.02 3.00 7.99
CA ASP A 233 19.90 3.57 9.01
C ASP A 233 20.55 4.83 8.47
N VAL A 234 20.72 5.83 9.33
CA VAL A 234 21.62 6.96 9.12
C VAL A 234 22.91 6.73 9.88
N ASP A 235 24.05 6.98 9.23
CA ASP A 235 25.37 7.06 9.85
C ASP A 235 25.66 8.53 10.16
N TYR A 236 25.63 8.90 11.44
CA TYR A 236 25.75 10.29 11.87
C TYR A 236 27.11 10.90 11.64
N TYR A 237 28.20 10.11 11.64
CA TYR A 237 29.52 10.65 11.31
C TYR A 237 29.62 11.06 9.85
N LYS A 238 29.18 10.19 8.94
CA LYS A 238 29.09 10.51 7.50
C LYS A 238 28.14 11.65 7.22
N TYR A 239 27.04 11.69 7.95
CA TYR A 239 26.04 12.74 7.83
C TYR A 239 26.61 14.10 8.21
N LEU A 240 27.32 14.16 9.35
CA LEU A 240 28.00 15.36 9.84
C LEU A 240 29.06 15.85 8.84
N GLU A 241 29.90 14.96 8.32
CA GLU A 241 30.91 15.28 7.32
C GLU A 241 30.29 15.93 6.07
N ILE A 242 29.24 15.30 5.51
CA ILE A 242 28.56 15.82 4.31
C ILE A 242 27.95 17.20 4.59
N PHE A 243 27.36 17.41 5.78
CA PHE A 243 26.73 18.67 6.12
C PHE A 243 27.75 19.79 6.40
N LYS A 244 28.87 19.48 7.03
CA LYS A 244 29.97 20.46 7.22
C LYS A 244 30.49 20.91 5.86
N ASN A 245 30.88 19.97 4.98
CA ASN A 245 31.39 20.31 3.65
C ASN A 245 30.37 21.15 2.84
N LYS A 246 29.08 20.85 2.98
CA LYS A 246 28.04 21.63 2.33
C LYS A 246 27.87 23.01 2.94
N LEU A 247 28.00 23.13 4.26
CA LEU A 247 27.92 24.41 4.96
C LEU A 247 29.07 25.33 4.52
N ASP A 248 30.29 24.81 4.51
CA ASP A 248 31.51 25.55 4.09
C ASP A 248 31.35 26.07 2.65
N THR A 249 30.87 25.21 1.72
CA THR A 249 30.58 25.63 0.32
C THR A 249 29.56 26.73 0.27
N MET A 250 28.44 26.60 1.01
CA MET A 250 27.36 27.58 0.98
C MET A 250 27.75 28.90 1.67
N CYS A 251 28.58 28.86 2.69
CA CYS A 251 29.13 30.07 3.30
C CYS A 251 29.99 30.82 2.31
N TYR A 252 30.87 30.11 1.60
CA TYR A 252 31.74 30.72 0.58
C TYR A 252 30.88 31.38 -0.54
N GLU A 253 29.92 30.65 -1.11
CA GLU A 253 29.03 31.18 -2.16
C GLU A 253 28.21 32.39 -1.67
N ARG A 254 27.73 32.34 -0.41
CA ARG A 254 27.02 33.46 0.21
C ARG A 254 27.91 34.69 0.35
N ASP A 255 29.17 34.49 0.74
CA ASP A 255 30.12 35.62 0.92
C ASP A 255 30.50 36.26 -0.40
N GLU A 256 30.60 35.50 -1.50
CA GLU A 256 30.74 36.06 -2.86
C GLU A 256 29.52 36.93 -3.22
N ILE A 257 28.29 36.42 -3.04
CA ILE A 257 27.05 37.17 -3.32
C ILE A 257 26.97 38.41 -2.41
N ASN A 258 27.38 38.32 -1.17
CA ASN A 258 27.41 39.46 -0.27
C ASN A 258 28.37 40.55 -0.73
N ASN A 259 29.55 40.19 -1.21
CA ASN A 259 30.50 41.14 -1.79
C ASN A 259 29.96 41.83 -3.04
N GLU A 260 29.29 41.09 -3.93
CA GLU A 260 28.59 41.67 -5.08
C GLU A 260 27.43 42.61 -4.65
N PHE A 261 26.68 42.24 -3.64
CA PHE A 261 25.58 43.06 -3.09
C PHE A 261 26.12 44.33 -2.46
N LEU A 262 27.25 44.29 -1.72
CA LEU A 262 27.89 45.50 -1.15
C LEU A 262 28.37 46.46 -2.23
N ALA A 263 28.81 45.92 -3.37
CA ALA A 263 29.17 46.74 -4.55
C ALA A 263 27.96 47.34 -5.25
N ASN A 264 26.78 46.72 -5.16
CA ASN A 264 25.53 47.20 -5.77
C ASN A 264 24.30 46.99 -4.84
N PRO A 265 24.16 47.83 -3.78
CA PRO A 265 23.17 47.62 -2.72
C PRO A 265 21.72 47.77 -3.16
N PHE A 266 21.46 48.37 -4.33
CA PHE A 266 20.11 48.52 -4.89
C PHE A 266 19.67 47.35 -5.75
N ASN A 267 20.49 46.34 -5.93
CA ASN A 267 20.16 45.14 -6.70
C ASN A 267 19.31 44.16 -5.86
N ASN A 268 17.99 44.20 -6.06
CA ASN A 268 17.03 43.37 -5.34
C ASN A 268 17.26 41.84 -5.57
N ASP A 269 17.73 41.44 -6.74
CA ASP A 269 18.00 40.03 -7.05
C ASP A 269 19.17 39.48 -6.20
N LEU A 270 20.22 40.27 -5.99
CA LEU A 270 21.33 39.92 -5.10
C LEU A 270 20.87 39.82 -3.65
N TYR A 271 20.05 40.75 -3.20
CA TYR A 271 19.45 40.70 -1.87
C TYR A 271 18.62 39.43 -1.65
N LEU A 272 17.77 39.07 -2.61
CA LEU A 272 16.94 37.87 -2.54
C LEU A 272 17.79 36.59 -2.54
N LYS A 273 18.84 36.53 -3.39
CA LYS A 273 19.77 35.41 -3.42
C LYS A 273 20.49 35.27 -2.08
N LYS A 274 21.05 36.34 -1.53
CA LYS A 274 21.72 36.32 -0.22
C LYS A 274 20.77 35.79 0.88
N THR A 275 19.54 36.33 0.93
CA THR A 275 18.54 35.91 1.92
C THR A 275 18.19 34.43 1.80
N ASP A 276 18.13 33.90 0.58
CA ASP A 276 17.90 32.44 0.34
C ASP A 276 19.07 31.59 0.85
N TYR A 277 20.33 32.03 0.63
CA TYR A 277 21.51 31.38 1.19
C TYR A 277 21.53 31.41 2.72
N ASP A 278 21.25 32.56 3.34
CA ASP A 278 21.19 32.70 4.81
C ASP A 278 20.17 31.73 5.42
N LYS A 279 18.98 31.59 4.82
CA LYS A 279 17.96 30.61 5.24
C LYS A 279 18.45 29.16 5.12
N LYS A 280 19.15 28.84 4.02
CA LYS A 280 19.69 27.50 3.78
C LYS A 280 20.82 27.18 4.77
N ILE A 281 21.72 28.12 5.03
CA ILE A 281 22.80 28.02 6.01
C ILE A 281 22.23 27.77 7.40
N ALA A 282 21.29 28.57 7.86
CA ALA A 282 20.65 28.41 9.16
C ALA A 282 19.96 27.04 9.31
N SER A 283 19.37 26.52 8.23
CA SER A 283 18.79 25.18 8.22
C SER A 283 19.83 24.07 8.35
N LEU A 284 21.00 24.22 7.70
CA LEU A 284 22.12 23.29 7.82
C LEU A 284 22.72 23.29 9.21
N GLU A 285 22.94 24.47 9.82
CA GLU A 285 23.47 24.62 11.17
C GLU A 285 22.58 23.95 12.22
N LYS A 286 21.24 24.12 12.11
CA LYS A 286 20.29 23.39 12.95
C LYS A 286 20.43 21.89 12.81
N SER A 287 20.61 21.39 11.59
CA SER A 287 20.79 19.97 11.33
C SER A 287 22.11 19.46 11.93
N ILE A 288 23.21 20.21 11.81
CA ILE A 288 24.51 19.90 12.41
C ILE A 288 24.40 19.86 13.95
N THR A 289 23.71 20.83 14.53
CA THR A 289 23.47 20.87 15.98
C THR A 289 22.72 19.63 16.47
N LEU A 290 21.67 19.21 15.76
CA LEU A 290 20.91 18.00 16.08
C LEU A 290 21.81 16.74 15.99
N ILE A 291 22.63 16.64 14.94
CA ILE A 291 23.54 15.51 14.75
C ILE A 291 24.58 15.46 15.89
N ASN A 292 25.19 16.60 16.23
CA ASN A 292 26.17 16.69 17.30
C ASN A 292 25.57 16.28 18.66
N LYS A 293 24.29 16.63 18.91
CA LYS A 293 23.58 16.17 20.10
C LYS A 293 23.44 14.65 20.10
N LYS A 294 23.04 14.04 18.97
CA LYS A 294 22.92 12.57 18.85
C LYS A 294 24.27 11.85 19.06
N LEU A 295 25.36 12.42 18.51
CA LEU A 295 26.70 11.87 18.71
C LEU A 295 27.20 11.97 20.16
N LYS A 296 26.83 13.05 20.87
CA LYS A 296 27.13 13.18 22.31
C LYS A 296 26.35 12.16 23.17
N GLU A 297 25.17 11.70 22.70
CA GLU A 297 24.38 10.61 23.31
C GLU A 297 24.93 9.21 22.91
N GLU A 298 26.15 9.11 22.37
CA GLU A 298 26.81 7.88 21.88
C GLU A 298 26.03 7.14 20.76
N ARG A 299 25.13 7.85 20.09
CA ARG A 299 24.34 7.31 18.98
C ARG A 299 25.05 7.60 17.66
N SER A 300 25.85 6.66 17.19
CA SER A 300 26.52 6.77 15.88
C SER A 300 25.63 6.41 14.70
N LYS A 301 24.58 5.59 14.94
CA LYS A 301 23.60 5.15 13.94
C LYS A 301 22.20 5.13 14.51
N GLU A 302 21.21 5.41 13.68
CA GLU A 302 19.79 5.36 14.07
C GLU A 302 18.93 4.91 12.88
N ILE A 303 17.87 4.12 13.17
CA ILE A 303 16.84 3.79 12.19
C ILE A 303 15.94 5.02 12.04
N ILE A 304 15.81 5.54 10.81
CA ILE A 304 15.03 6.76 10.54
C ILE A 304 13.81 6.53 9.64
N GLY A 305 13.57 5.31 9.21
CA GLY A 305 12.41 4.96 8.44
C GLY A 305 12.43 3.53 7.96
N GLY A 306 11.30 3.08 7.41
CA GLY A 306 11.18 1.73 6.88
C GLY A 306 9.94 1.50 6.03
N ILE A 307 9.93 0.35 5.42
CA ILE A 307 8.84 -0.23 4.61
C ILE A 307 8.58 -1.64 5.09
N LEU A 308 7.33 -1.94 5.40
CA LEU A 308 6.82 -3.29 5.53
C LEU A 308 6.23 -3.69 4.18
N ALA A 309 6.75 -4.74 3.58
CA ALA A 309 6.35 -5.23 2.28
C ALA A 309 5.99 -6.72 2.33
N ILE A 310 5.05 -7.14 1.50
CA ILE A 310 4.64 -8.54 1.39
C ILE A 310 4.92 -9.06 -0.02
N LYS A 311 5.52 -10.24 -0.06
CA LYS A 311 5.95 -10.94 -1.28
C LYS A 311 4.91 -11.99 -1.64
N GLN A 312 4.51 -12.03 -2.90
CA GLN A 312 3.57 -13.01 -3.38
C GLN A 312 3.80 -13.30 -4.86
N ASN A 313 4.14 -14.55 -5.20
CA ASN A 313 4.50 -14.95 -6.55
C ASN A 313 5.59 -14.00 -7.13
N ASN A 314 5.29 -13.30 -8.22
CA ASN A 314 6.20 -12.36 -8.89
C ASN A 314 5.94 -10.88 -8.54
N LYS A 315 5.06 -10.61 -7.56
CA LYS A 315 4.66 -9.28 -7.11
C LYS A 315 5.06 -9.05 -5.65
N VAL A 316 5.53 -7.85 -5.36
CA VAL A 316 5.72 -7.35 -4.00
C VAL A 316 4.76 -6.20 -3.78
N SER A 317 4.05 -6.21 -2.66
CA SER A 317 3.11 -5.15 -2.31
C SER A 317 3.56 -4.41 -1.05
N LEU A 318 3.55 -3.08 -1.11
CA LEU A 318 3.75 -2.23 0.04
C LEU A 318 2.57 -2.40 1.02
N VAL A 319 2.82 -2.86 2.23
CA VAL A 319 1.80 -2.88 3.29
C VAL A 319 1.68 -1.49 3.91
N ILE A 320 2.78 -0.98 4.44
CA ILE A 320 2.85 0.36 5.03
C ILE A 320 4.30 0.85 5.03
N SER A 321 4.51 2.16 5.06
CA SER A 321 5.83 2.77 5.21
C SER A 321 5.79 3.91 6.22
N GLY A 322 6.87 4.13 6.91
CA GLY A 322 7.04 5.22 7.85
C GLY A 322 8.43 5.82 7.82
N VAL A 323 8.50 7.08 8.23
CA VAL A 323 9.76 7.83 8.29
C VAL A 323 9.74 8.75 9.50
N ASN A 324 10.89 8.92 10.14
CA ASN A 324 11.03 9.85 11.24
C ASN A 324 10.85 11.30 10.73
N LYS A 325 9.96 12.05 11.37
CA LYS A 325 9.60 13.41 10.95
C LYS A 325 10.74 14.42 11.16
N ASP A 326 11.65 14.17 12.09
CA ASP A 326 12.78 15.06 12.37
C ASP A 326 13.76 15.16 11.18
N PHE A 327 13.71 14.18 10.28
CA PHE A 327 14.59 14.09 9.11
C PHE A 327 13.88 14.37 7.78
N THR A 328 12.67 14.90 7.78
CA THR A 328 11.85 15.06 6.53
C THR A 328 12.50 16.01 5.51
N THR A 329 13.32 16.97 5.95
CA THR A 329 14.07 17.88 5.07
C THR A 329 15.05 17.17 4.13
N LEU A 330 15.43 15.93 4.43
CA LEU A 330 16.47 15.18 3.74
C LEU A 330 15.98 14.39 2.52
N ASN A 331 14.67 14.42 2.22
CA ASN A 331 14.09 13.66 1.11
C ASN A 331 14.36 12.15 1.13
N TYR A 332 14.82 11.59 2.27
CA TYR A 332 15.22 10.17 2.40
C TYR A 332 14.06 9.18 2.13
N LYS A 333 12.81 9.64 2.14
CA LYS A 333 11.68 8.85 1.70
C LYS A 333 11.81 8.42 0.23
N TYR A 334 12.34 9.29 -0.65
CA TYR A 334 12.63 8.94 -2.05
C TYR A 334 13.74 7.90 -2.13
N PHE A 335 14.79 8.03 -1.32
CA PHE A 335 15.87 7.04 -1.21
C PHE A 335 15.33 5.68 -0.77
N LEU A 336 14.53 5.64 0.31
CA LEU A 336 13.93 4.42 0.84
C LEU A 336 13.15 3.67 -0.24
N TYR A 337 12.24 4.35 -0.91
CA TYR A 337 11.42 3.73 -1.95
C TYR A 337 12.23 3.31 -3.16
N TYR A 338 13.12 4.17 -3.67
CA TYR A 338 13.96 3.84 -4.83
C TYR A 338 14.84 2.62 -4.55
N LYS A 339 15.48 2.58 -3.39
CA LYS A 339 16.33 1.44 -2.97
C LYS A 339 15.53 0.17 -2.75
N THR A 340 14.34 0.27 -2.14
CA THR A 340 13.42 -0.86 -1.97
C THR A 340 12.97 -1.44 -3.31
N ILE A 341 12.53 -0.60 -4.24
CA ILE A 341 12.12 -1.02 -5.58
C ILE A 341 13.29 -1.66 -6.33
N SER A 342 14.48 -1.04 -6.27
CA SER A 342 15.71 -1.58 -6.86
C SER A 342 16.15 -2.91 -6.24
N TYR A 343 15.93 -3.09 -4.93
CA TYR A 343 16.21 -4.32 -4.21
C TYR A 343 15.35 -5.48 -4.75
N TYR A 344 14.03 -5.31 -4.87
CA TYR A 344 13.15 -6.34 -5.39
C TYR A 344 13.34 -6.60 -6.88
N LYS A 345 13.69 -5.58 -7.67
CA LYS A 345 14.12 -5.78 -9.06
C LYS A 345 15.31 -6.73 -9.15
N ARG A 346 16.34 -6.55 -8.30
CA ARG A 346 17.52 -7.44 -8.29
C ARG A 346 17.20 -8.86 -7.83
N LEU A 347 16.17 -9.03 -7.00
CA LEU A 347 15.67 -10.35 -6.59
C LEU A 347 14.80 -11.03 -7.66
N GLY A 348 14.57 -10.39 -8.82
CA GLY A 348 13.85 -10.99 -9.95
C GLY A 348 12.33 -10.82 -9.92
N TYR A 349 11.74 -10.06 -8.99
CA TYR A 349 10.32 -9.77 -9.00
C TYR A 349 9.93 -8.96 -10.23
N SER A 350 8.71 -9.18 -10.73
CA SER A 350 8.20 -8.49 -11.92
C SER A 350 7.46 -7.20 -11.62
N PHE A 351 6.80 -7.13 -10.45
CA PHE A 351 5.95 -5.99 -10.08
C PHE A 351 6.19 -5.54 -8.64
N PHE A 352 6.16 -4.24 -8.44
CA PHE A 352 6.10 -3.62 -7.12
C PHE A 352 4.85 -2.75 -7.01
N ASP A 353 3.92 -3.16 -6.15
CA ASP A 353 2.68 -2.43 -5.89
C ASP A 353 2.93 -1.40 -4.77
N LEU A 354 2.90 -0.11 -5.13
CA LEU A 354 2.99 1.00 -4.19
C LEU A 354 1.72 1.16 -3.33
N ASN A 355 0.74 0.26 -3.49
CA ASN A 355 -0.55 0.27 -2.84
C ASN A 355 -1.40 1.49 -3.27
N GLY A 356 -2.51 1.74 -2.56
CA GLY A 356 -3.55 2.68 -2.90
C GLY A 356 -3.08 4.07 -3.30
N ILE A 357 -3.68 4.60 -4.36
CA ILE A 357 -3.57 5.97 -4.82
C ILE A 357 -4.98 6.56 -4.94
N SER A 358 -5.14 7.88 -4.72
CA SER A 358 -6.43 8.50 -4.97
C SER A 358 -6.75 8.53 -6.46
N GLY A 359 -7.97 8.16 -6.84
CA GLY A 359 -8.48 8.24 -8.22
C GLY A 359 -8.79 9.67 -8.67
N ASN A 360 -8.64 10.67 -7.80
CA ASN A 360 -8.76 12.08 -8.12
C ASN A 360 -7.39 12.67 -8.47
N PHE A 361 -7.18 13.04 -9.72
CA PHE A 361 -5.93 13.63 -10.23
C PHE A 361 -6.01 15.15 -10.44
N THR A 362 -7.01 15.83 -9.86
CA THR A 362 -7.15 17.28 -9.92
C THR A 362 -6.32 17.99 -8.84
N GLU A 363 -6.13 19.30 -9.00
CA GLU A 363 -5.44 20.13 -8.01
C GLU A 363 -6.15 20.20 -6.64
N LYS A 364 -7.48 20.03 -6.62
CA LYS A 364 -8.32 20.03 -5.41
C LYS A 364 -8.29 18.71 -4.62
N ASN A 365 -7.47 17.74 -5.04
CA ASN A 365 -7.37 16.47 -4.34
C ASN A 365 -6.69 16.62 -2.97
N PRO A 366 -7.32 16.27 -1.84
CA PRO A 366 -6.70 16.32 -0.52
C PRO A 366 -5.48 15.37 -0.40
N TYR A 367 -5.41 14.32 -1.23
CA TYR A 367 -4.29 13.38 -1.30
C TYR A 367 -3.29 13.70 -2.41
N LYS A 368 -3.29 14.94 -2.97
CA LYS A 368 -2.38 15.36 -4.04
C LYS A 368 -0.92 15.08 -3.72
N GLY A 369 -0.49 15.34 -2.48
CA GLY A 369 0.89 15.08 -2.04
C GLY A 369 1.27 13.60 -2.12
N LEU A 370 0.36 12.70 -1.71
CA LEU A 370 0.54 11.25 -1.81
C LEU A 370 0.59 10.81 -3.28
N ASN A 371 -0.35 11.31 -4.10
CA ASN A 371 -0.39 11.00 -5.52
C ASN A 371 0.90 11.45 -6.20
N ASN A 372 1.32 12.70 -6.05
CA ASN A 372 2.53 13.25 -6.65
C ASN A 372 3.79 12.46 -6.24
N PHE A 373 3.87 12.04 -4.98
CA PHE A 373 4.97 11.20 -4.51
C PHE A 373 4.99 9.85 -5.25
N LYS A 374 3.88 9.12 -5.29
CA LYS A 374 3.81 7.81 -5.97
C LYS A 374 4.02 7.93 -7.47
N LEU A 375 3.41 8.93 -8.11
CA LEU A 375 3.53 9.20 -9.54
C LEU A 375 4.98 9.56 -9.95
N SER A 376 5.79 10.07 -9.03
CA SER A 376 7.20 10.37 -9.31
C SER A 376 8.04 9.14 -9.67
N PHE A 377 7.59 7.94 -9.27
CA PHE A 377 8.18 6.65 -9.64
C PHE A 377 7.64 6.09 -10.97
N ASN A 378 6.76 6.84 -11.65
CA ASN A 378 6.16 6.48 -12.93
C ASN A 378 5.48 5.09 -12.95
N PRO A 379 4.58 4.80 -12.00
CA PRO A 379 3.82 3.56 -11.99
C PRO A 379 2.74 3.54 -13.06
N ASP A 380 2.29 2.35 -13.46
CA ASP A 380 0.98 2.16 -14.08
C ASP A 380 -0.11 2.32 -13.02
N ILE A 381 -1.20 3.02 -13.35
CA ILE A 381 -2.34 3.19 -12.44
C ILE A 381 -3.49 2.32 -12.92
N TYR A 382 -3.91 1.41 -12.04
CA TYR A 382 -5.03 0.52 -12.27
C TYR A 382 -6.21 0.89 -11.37
N GLU A 383 -7.39 0.89 -11.96
CA GLU A 383 -8.65 0.92 -11.23
C GLU A 383 -9.23 -0.50 -11.23
N TYR A 384 -9.56 -1.03 -10.07
CA TYR A 384 -10.25 -2.31 -9.94
C TYR A 384 -11.76 -2.16 -10.09
N ILE A 385 -12.48 -3.27 -10.29
CA ILE A 385 -13.95 -3.26 -10.47
C ILE A 385 -14.70 -2.70 -9.26
N GLY A 386 -14.04 -2.67 -8.07
CA GLY A 386 -14.56 -2.11 -6.83
C GLY A 386 -15.15 -3.14 -5.88
N GLU A 387 -16.00 -2.68 -4.97
CA GLU A 387 -16.62 -3.51 -3.93
C GLU A 387 -18.04 -3.88 -4.29
N PHE A 388 -18.42 -5.10 -3.92
CA PHE A 388 -19.76 -5.64 -4.13
C PHE A 388 -20.20 -6.40 -2.87
N ASP A 389 -21.47 -6.33 -2.56
CA ASP A 389 -22.13 -7.19 -1.60
C ASP A 389 -22.93 -8.26 -2.32
N LEU A 390 -22.54 -9.53 -2.17
CA LEU A 390 -23.35 -10.66 -2.58
C LEU A 390 -24.47 -10.83 -1.54
N VAL A 391 -25.64 -10.33 -1.86
CA VAL A 391 -26.80 -10.41 -0.98
C VAL A 391 -27.33 -11.84 -0.95
N ILE A 392 -27.45 -12.42 0.26
CA ILE A 392 -27.91 -13.78 0.52
C ILE A 392 -29.32 -13.78 1.10
N ASN A 393 -29.55 -12.89 2.08
CA ASN A 393 -30.88 -12.68 2.67
C ASN A 393 -31.22 -11.19 2.58
N GLU A 394 -32.13 -10.83 1.69
CA GLU A 394 -32.50 -9.44 1.41
C GLU A 394 -33.12 -8.74 2.62
N THR A 395 -33.95 -9.44 3.39
CA THR A 395 -34.57 -8.85 4.58
C THR A 395 -33.53 -8.41 5.60
N TYR A 396 -32.61 -9.29 5.95
CA TYR A 396 -31.54 -8.96 6.87
C TYR A 396 -30.58 -7.92 6.31
N TYR A 397 -30.27 -7.98 5.00
CA TYR A 397 -29.41 -7.00 4.34
C TYR A 397 -30.00 -5.59 4.41
N ASN A 398 -31.30 -5.44 4.10
CA ASN A 398 -32.00 -4.16 4.14
C ASN A 398 -32.08 -3.59 5.56
N ILE A 399 -32.41 -4.41 6.56
CA ILE A 399 -32.43 -4.01 7.97
C ILE A 399 -31.03 -3.49 8.40
N LEU A 400 -29.96 -4.18 8.02
CA LEU A 400 -28.59 -3.78 8.36
C LEU A 400 -28.18 -2.49 7.64
N TRP A 401 -28.60 -2.34 6.39
CA TRP A 401 -28.34 -1.13 5.60
C TRP A 401 -29.05 0.08 6.19
N ASP A 402 -30.34 -0.02 6.48
CA ASP A 402 -31.16 1.06 7.02
C ASP A 402 -30.75 1.46 8.45
N SER A 403 -30.32 0.50 9.26
CA SER A 403 -29.81 0.76 10.61
C SER A 403 -28.49 1.55 10.63
N GLY A 404 -27.84 1.73 9.49
CA GLY A 404 -26.51 2.36 9.38
C GLY A 404 -25.37 1.50 9.96
N LYS A 405 -25.65 0.30 10.47
CA LYS A 405 -24.63 -0.60 11.03
C LYS A 405 -23.60 -1.01 9.99
N LEU A 406 -24.03 -1.27 8.74
CA LEU A 406 -23.13 -1.59 7.63
C LEU A 406 -22.11 -0.48 7.33
N ARG A 407 -22.51 0.79 7.55
CA ARG A 407 -21.62 1.93 7.32
C ARG A 407 -20.52 2.05 8.37
N LYS A 408 -20.77 1.60 9.60
CA LYS A 408 -19.84 1.73 10.74
C LYS A 408 -18.83 0.59 10.83
N GLU A 409 -19.22 -0.64 10.47
CA GLU A 409 -18.38 -1.83 10.67
C GLU A 409 -17.45 -2.14 9.50
N PHE A 410 -17.69 -1.57 8.32
CA PHE A 410 -16.91 -1.83 7.10
C PHE A 410 -16.13 -0.62 6.56
N ILE A 411 -16.02 0.46 7.32
CA ILE A 411 -15.27 1.66 6.90
C ILE A 411 -13.91 1.76 7.61
N HIS A 412 -13.56 0.81 8.49
CA HIS A 412 -12.28 0.92 9.24
C HIS A 412 -11.53 -0.40 9.33
#